data_1ec6e3954da543af62ecc178fa1233b3
#
_entry.id   1ec6e3954da543af62ecc178fa1233b3
#
_cell.length_a   1.000
_cell.length_b   1.000
_cell.length_c   1.000
_cell.angle_alpha   90.00
_cell.angle_beta   90.00
_cell.angle_gamma   90.00
#
_symmetry.space_group_name_H-M   'P 1'
#
loop_
_entity.id
_entity.type
_entity.pdbx_description
1 polymer ?
#
loop_
_entity_poly.entity_id
_entity_poly.type
_entity_poly.pdbx_seq_one_letter_code
_entity_poly.pdbx_strand_id
1 'polypeptide(L)'
;MITIKDLGFAYGEKAVLKNITMTLEEGRIYGLLGENGVGKTTLLTLLCGLKKPQAGTIDTDGMKPYDRQPSLLSNQYYLSDEVPAMNMKAAEYAKNYGKFWEGFDMDKFLEVMGVLENDPQQKMNQMSFGQLKKTYIAFALACNTKYLFMDEPTNGLDIPSKAQFRKAVTKYTREDSVILISTHQVRDLENIIDPIIILDRQDVLLNASLEEISEKLYFDYSADRIEGALYSEMIPGGNIQVCLNQNGEDSKVSIEALFNTVHQHKELIKGIFNK
;
A
#
# COMPACT_ATOMS: atom_id res chain seq x y z
N MET A 1 -6.12 12.97 -7.47
CA MET A 1 -7.18 12.24 -6.72
C MET A 1 -7.66 11.04 -7.54
N ILE A 2 -7.97 9.90 -6.93
CA ILE A 2 -8.56 8.72 -7.60
C ILE A 2 -9.93 8.45 -6.99
N THR A 3 -10.97 8.36 -7.82
CA THR A 3 -12.34 8.02 -7.40
C THR A 3 -12.74 6.67 -7.97
N ILE A 4 -13.19 5.78 -7.12
CA ILE A 4 -13.65 4.43 -7.45
C ILE A 4 -15.12 4.35 -7.07
N LYS A 5 -16.00 3.92 -8.02
CA LYS A 5 -17.44 3.78 -7.81
C LYS A 5 -17.92 2.43 -8.27
N ASP A 6 -18.54 1.69 -7.37
CA ASP A 6 -19.20 0.39 -7.61
C ASP A 6 -18.33 -0.61 -8.38
N LEU A 7 -17.01 -0.56 -8.14
CA LEU A 7 -16.03 -1.35 -8.88
C LEU A 7 -16.25 -2.84 -8.64
N GLY A 8 -16.39 -3.60 -9.73
CA GLY A 8 -16.48 -5.06 -9.71
C GLY A 8 -15.52 -5.70 -10.69
N PHE A 9 -14.94 -6.84 -10.28
CA PHE A 9 -14.06 -7.64 -11.12
C PHE A 9 -14.07 -9.12 -10.73
N ALA A 10 -14.03 -10.00 -11.74
CA ALA A 10 -13.96 -11.45 -11.60
C ALA A 10 -12.94 -12.08 -12.55
N TYR A 11 -12.34 -13.19 -12.16
CA TYR A 11 -11.60 -14.10 -13.03
C TYR A 11 -12.50 -15.28 -13.41
N GLY A 12 -13.02 -15.26 -14.64
CA GLY A 12 -14.06 -16.23 -15.03
C GLY A 12 -15.29 -16.08 -14.12
N GLU A 13 -15.68 -17.16 -13.45
CA GLU A 13 -16.82 -17.18 -12.53
C GLU A 13 -16.45 -16.73 -11.09
N LYS A 14 -15.16 -16.62 -10.76
CA LYS A 14 -14.70 -16.26 -9.44
C LYS A 14 -14.67 -14.74 -9.26
N ALA A 15 -15.67 -14.18 -8.59
CA ALA A 15 -15.67 -12.77 -8.19
C ALA A 15 -14.53 -12.50 -7.21
N VAL A 16 -13.78 -11.39 -7.43
CA VAL A 16 -12.64 -10.97 -6.61
C VAL A 16 -12.89 -9.62 -5.95
N LEU A 17 -13.55 -8.70 -6.65
CA LEU A 17 -13.95 -7.40 -6.12
C LEU A 17 -15.43 -7.19 -6.44
N LYS A 18 -16.20 -6.62 -5.49
CA LYS A 18 -17.63 -6.39 -5.66
C LYS A 18 -18.05 -5.09 -4.99
N ASN A 19 -18.60 -4.17 -5.78
CA ASN A 19 -19.15 -2.90 -5.30
C ASN A 19 -18.16 -2.05 -4.48
N ILE A 20 -16.87 -2.06 -4.85
CA ILE A 20 -15.87 -1.26 -4.17
C ILE A 20 -16.10 0.22 -4.52
N THR A 21 -16.36 1.02 -3.51
CA THR A 21 -16.49 2.48 -3.63
C THR A 21 -15.59 3.15 -2.61
N MET A 22 -14.65 3.96 -3.08
CA MET A 22 -13.74 4.73 -2.23
C MET A 22 -13.04 5.84 -3.03
N THR A 23 -12.46 6.79 -2.30
CA THR A 23 -11.62 7.85 -2.87
C THR A 23 -10.22 7.77 -2.28
N LEU A 24 -9.19 7.95 -3.12
CA LEU A 24 -7.80 8.09 -2.70
C LEU A 24 -7.38 9.54 -2.95
N GLU A 25 -7.07 10.24 -1.88
CA GLU A 25 -6.69 11.65 -1.88
C GLU A 25 -5.20 11.83 -2.12
N GLU A 26 -4.81 13.03 -2.56
CA GLU A 26 -3.43 13.41 -2.76
C GLU A 26 -2.71 13.65 -1.42
N GLY A 27 -1.38 13.47 -1.43
CA GLY A 27 -0.55 13.66 -0.24
C GLY A 27 -0.67 12.55 0.80
N ARG A 28 -1.17 11.37 0.41
CA ARG A 28 -1.39 10.26 1.34
C ARG A 28 -0.65 8.99 0.92
N ILE A 29 -0.20 8.23 1.92
CA ILE A 29 0.40 6.90 1.75
C ILE A 29 -0.56 5.86 2.31
N TYR A 30 -1.39 5.29 1.46
CA TYR A 30 -2.38 4.29 1.84
C TYR A 30 -1.75 2.92 2.04
N GLY A 31 -2.10 2.26 3.13
CA GLY A 31 -1.84 0.83 3.33
C GLY A 31 -3.03 -0.01 2.87
N LEU A 32 -2.86 -0.84 1.84
CA LEU A 32 -3.86 -1.81 1.39
C LEU A 32 -3.58 -3.16 2.04
N LEU A 33 -4.31 -3.46 3.09
CA LEU A 33 -4.14 -4.65 3.92
C LEU A 33 -5.15 -5.73 3.55
N GLY A 34 -4.78 -6.98 3.73
CA GLY A 34 -5.66 -8.13 3.51
C GLY A 34 -4.88 -9.42 3.37
N GLU A 35 -5.53 -10.55 3.56
CA GLU A 35 -4.94 -11.87 3.37
C GLU A 35 -4.48 -12.09 1.92
N ASN A 36 -3.69 -13.14 1.70
CA ASN A 36 -3.29 -13.51 0.35
C ASN A 36 -4.51 -13.99 -0.46
N GLY A 37 -4.59 -13.49 -1.70
CA GLY A 37 -5.66 -13.87 -2.63
C GLY A 37 -6.99 -13.12 -2.46
N VAL A 38 -7.08 -12.13 -1.56
CA VAL A 38 -8.32 -11.33 -1.37
C VAL A 38 -8.58 -10.30 -2.48
N GLY A 39 -7.59 -10.02 -3.34
CA GLY A 39 -7.77 -9.10 -4.47
C GLY A 39 -6.90 -7.85 -4.45
N LYS A 40 -5.91 -7.72 -3.53
CA LYS A 40 -5.01 -6.55 -3.46
C LYS A 40 -4.33 -6.25 -4.80
N THR A 41 -3.60 -7.22 -5.36
CA THR A 41 -2.96 -7.11 -6.68
C THR A 41 -3.97 -6.82 -7.80
N THR A 42 -5.17 -7.40 -7.71
CA THR A 42 -6.24 -7.15 -8.69
C THR A 42 -6.68 -5.69 -8.65
N LEU A 43 -6.89 -5.15 -7.46
CA LEU A 43 -7.24 -3.74 -7.29
C LEU A 43 -6.14 -2.82 -7.83
N LEU A 44 -4.86 -3.05 -7.46
CA LEU A 44 -3.73 -2.28 -7.97
C LEU A 44 -3.64 -2.32 -9.51
N THR A 45 -3.83 -3.50 -10.12
CA THR A 45 -3.77 -3.64 -11.58
C THR A 45 -4.95 -2.97 -12.31
N LEU A 46 -6.11 -2.86 -11.67
CA LEU A 46 -7.24 -2.08 -12.18
C LEU A 46 -6.97 -0.58 -12.10
N LEU A 47 -6.41 -0.10 -10.99
CA LEU A 47 -6.02 1.31 -10.80
C LEU A 47 -4.96 1.77 -11.81
N CYS A 48 -4.02 0.88 -12.17
CA CYS A 48 -2.99 1.17 -13.17
C CYS A 48 -3.50 1.07 -14.62
N GLY A 49 -4.74 0.62 -14.84
CA GLY A 49 -5.26 0.37 -16.19
C GLY A 49 -4.67 -0.86 -16.89
N LEU A 50 -4.05 -1.77 -16.14
CA LEU A 50 -3.58 -3.07 -16.67
C LEU A 50 -4.73 -4.07 -16.85
N LYS A 51 -5.83 -3.86 -16.10
CA LYS A 51 -7.07 -4.62 -16.21
C LYS A 51 -8.25 -3.68 -16.41
N LYS A 52 -9.26 -4.16 -17.13
CA LYS A 52 -10.51 -3.43 -17.35
C LYS A 52 -11.53 -3.77 -16.26
N PRO A 53 -12.15 -2.80 -15.58
CA PRO A 53 -13.30 -3.05 -14.72
C PRO A 53 -14.42 -3.77 -15.49
N GLN A 54 -15.08 -4.73 -14.83
CA GLN A 54 -16.25 -5.41 -15.38
C GLN A 54 -17.56 -4.72 -14.94
N ALA A 55 -17.52 -4.03 -13.80
CA ALA A 55 -18.59 -3.18 -13.31
C ALA A 55 -17.99 -1.93 -12.65
N GLY A 56 -18.77 -0.88 -12.56
CA GLY A 56 -18.35 0.38 -11.95
C GLY A 56 -17.34 1.17 -12.77
N THR A 57 -16.70 2.14 -12.11
CA THR A 57 -15.77 3.06 -12.79
C THR A 57 -14.58 3.39 -11.86
N ILE A 58 -13.44 3.67 -12.50
CA ILE A 58 -12.28 4.29 -11.89
C ILE A 58 -12.00 5.57 -12.67
N ASP A 59 -11.90 6.67 -11.93
CA ASP A 59 -11.53 7.98 -12.44
C ASP A 59 -10.26 8.45 -11.73
N THR A 60 -9.25 8.82 -12.51
CA THR A 60 -7.98 9.38 -12.03
C THR A 60 -7.80 10.74 -12.68
N ASP A 61 -8.05 11.82 -11.92
CA ASP A 61 -8.02 13.21 -12.42
C ASP A 61 -8.80 13.41 -13.73
N GLY A 62 -10.01 12.86 -13.83
CA GLY A 62 -10.88 12.96 -15.01
C GLY A 62 -10.54 11.95 -16.10
N MET A 63 -9.59 11.05 -15.90
CA MET A 63 -9.17 10.04 -16.88
C MET A 63 -9.50 8.62 -16.39
N LYS A 64 -9.91 7.76 -17.32
CA LYS A 64 -10.08 6.33 -17.02
C LYS A 64 -8.74 5.61 -17.23
N PRO A 65 -8.17 4.94 -16.20
CA PRO A 65 -6.85 4.30 -16.33
C PRO A 65 -6.75 3.28 -17.46
N TYR A 66 -7.83 2.55 -17.72
CA TYR A 66 -7.85 1.54 -18.80
C TYR A 66 -7.78 2.14 -20.21
N ASP A 67 -8.14 3.41 -20.40
CA ASP A 67 -7.99 4.10 -21.70
C ASP A 67 -6.51 4.37 -22.03
N ARG A 68 -5.59 4.16 -21.06
CA ARG A 68 -4.14 4.18 -21.22
C ARG A 68 -3.61 5.45 -21.89
N GLN A 69 -4.19 6.59 -21.53
CA GLN A 69 -3.76 7.89 -22.04
C GLN A 69 -2.30 8.15 -21.65
N PRO A 70 -1.42 8.59 -22.57
CA PRO A 70 -0.01 8.82 -22.29
C PRO A 70 0.24 9.76 -21.10
N SER A 71 -0.56 10.81 -20.96
CA SER A 71 -0.49 11.77 -19.84
C SER A 71 -0.72 11.12 -18.48
N LEU A 72 -1.59 10.11 -18.37
CA LEU A 72 -1.77 9.35 -17.14
C LEU A 72 -0.65 8.33 -16.95
N LEU A 73 -0.25 7.62 -18.02
CA LEU A 73 0.81 6.61 -17.94
C LEU A 73 2.15 7.20 -17.54
N SER A 74 2.50 8.41 -18.00
CA SER A 74 3.74 9.11 -17.57
C SER A 74 3.68 9.63 -16.13
N ASN A 75 2.49 9.71 -15.52
CA ASN A 75 2.26 10.15 -14.16
C ASN A 75 1.92 9.03 -13.17
N GLN A 76 2.03 7.77 -13.58
CA GLN A 76 1.82 6.63 -12.70
C GLN A 76 2.94 5.60 -12.82
N TYR A 77 3.20 4.89 -11.72
CA TYR A 77 4.10 3.74 -11.71
C TYR A 77 3.49 2.60 -10.90
N TYR A 78 3.62 1.37 -11.42
CA TYR A 78 3.23 0.15 -10.72
C TYR A 78 4.44 -0.74 -10.51
N LEU A 79 4.78 -0.95 -9.25
CA LEU A 79 5.79 -1.91 -8.82
C LEU A 79 5.10 -3.22 -8.44
N SER A 80 5.30 -4.27 -9.25
CA SER A 80 4.76 -5.59 -8.95
C SER A 80 5.58 -6.32 -7.88
N ASP A 81 4.98 -7.31 -7.23
CA ASP A 81 5.69 -8.18 -6.28
C ASP A 81 6.83 -8.93 -6.97
N GLU A 82 6.56 -9.55 -8.11
CA GLU A 82 7.59 -10.17 -8.93
C GLU A 82 8.22 -9.15 -9.88
N VAL A 83 9.55 -9.06 -9.88
CA VAL A 83 10.32 -8.13 -10.70
C VAL A 83 11.32 -8.89 -11.58
N PRO A 84 11.47 -8.54 -12.88
CA PRO A 84 12.34 -9.25 -13.79
C PRO A 84 13.81 -8.92 -13.58
N ALA A 85 14.67 -9.94 -13.65
CA ALA A 85 16.13 -9.81 -13.58
C ALA A 85 16.71 -9.53 -14.98
N MET A 86 16.88 -8.26 -15.33
CA MET A 86 17.36 -7.82 -16.65
C MET A 86 18.87 -8.06 -16.81
N ASN A 87 19.33 -8.45 -18.02
CA ASN A 87 20.75 -8.61 -18.31
C ASN A 87 21.42 -7.27 -18.66
N MET A 88 21.35 -6.33 -17.74
CA MET A 88 22.00 -5.01 -17.82
C MET A 88 22.31 -4.50 -16.41
N LYS A 89 23.13 -3.46 -16.29
CA LYS A 89 23.38 -2.79 -15.01
C LYS A 89 22.15 -2.00 -14.55
N ALA A 90 21.98 -1.85 -13.23
CA ALA A 90 20.86 -1.07 -12.67
C ALA A 90 20.85 0.38 -13.17
N ALA A 91 22.02 1.04 -13.24
CA ALA A 91 22.14 2.39 -13.79
C ALA A 91 21.81 2.46 -15.30
N GLU A 92 22.14 1.42 -16.05
CA GLU A 92 21.78 1.32 -17.48
C GLU A 92 20.29 1.11 -17.66
N TYR A 93 19.66 0.29 -16.81
CA TYR A 93 18.22 0.13 -16.75
C TYR A 93 17.53 1.47 -16.49
N ALA A 94 17.97 2.19 -15.46
CA ALA A 94 17.41 3.49 -15.10
C ALA A 94 17.51 4.51 -16.26
N LYS A 95 18.68 4.59 -16.91
CA LYS A 95 18.90 5.47 -18.07
C LYS A 95 18.00 5.11 -19.28
N ASN A 96 17.80 3.81 -19.55
CA ASN A 96 17.08 3.34 -20.73
C ASN A 96 15.57 3.44 -20.54
N TYR A 97 15.06 3.14 -19.35
CA TYR A 97 13.63 3.10 -19.08
C TYR A 97 13.09 4.38 -18.44
N GLY A 98 13.90 5.13 -17.71
CA GLY A 98 13.49 6.38 -17.06
C GLY A 98 12.89 7.41 -18.02
N LYS A 99 13.37 7.43 -19.27
CA LYS A 99 12.88 8.33 -20.32
C LYS A 99 11.37 8.21 -20.64
N PHE A 100 10.69 7.14 -20.18
CA PHE A 100 9.25 7.01 -20.35
C PHE A 100 8.44 7.79 -19.29
N TRP A 101 9.09 8.32 -18.28
CA TRP A 101 8.50 9.18 -17.26
C TRP A 101 9.15 10.57 -17.32
N GLU A 102 8.35 11.60 -17.60
CA GLU A 102 8.85 12.97 -17.73
C GLU A 102 9.52 13.48 -16.45
N GLY A 103 9.03 13.03 -15.29
CA GLY A 103 9.56 13.38 -13.98
C GLY A 103 10.79 12.56 -13.55
N PHE A 104 11.28 11.62 -14.37
CA PHE A 104 12.37 10.75 -13.97
C PHE A 104 13.66 11.53 -13.69
N ASP A 105 14.26 11.28 -12.53
CA ASP A 105 15.49 11.90 -12.05
C ASP A 105 16.56 10.84 -11.77
N MET A 106 17.65 10.89 -12.58
CA MET A 106 18.76 9.95 -12.46
C MET A 106 19.58 10.15 -11.18
N ASP A 107 19.75 11.39 -10.74
CA ASP A 107 20.51 11.70 -9.52
C ASP A 107 19.75 11.18 -8.30
N LYS A 108 18.42 11.36 -8.30
CA LYS A 108 17.53 10.79 -7.29
C LYS A 108 17.59 9.25 -7.30
N PHE A 109 17.62 8.61 -8.48
CA PHE A 109 17.79 7.15 -8.56
C PHE A 109 19.07 6.70 -7.86
N LEU A 110 20.21 7.37 -8.15
CA LEU A 110 21.49 7.03 -7.54
C LEU A 110 21.51 7.29 -6.03
N GLU A 111 20.89 8.39 -5.59
CA GLU A 111 20.78 8.70 -4.16
C GLU A 111 19.95 7.64 -3.43
N VAL A 112 18.81 7.23 -4.00
CA VAL A 112 17.96 6.19 -3.40
C VAL A 112 18.67 4.84 -3.40
N MET A 113 19.40 4.47 -4.47
CA MET A 113 20.25 3.27 -4.48
C MET A 113 21.26 3.29 -3.33
N GLY A 114 21.87 4.45 -3.05
CA GLY A 114 22.77 4.63 -1.91
C GLY A 114 22.08 4.44 -0.56
N VAL A 115 20.87 5.00 -0.38
CA VAL A 115 20.07 4.83 0.85
C VAL A 115 19.67 3.36 1.07
N LEU A 116 19.39 2.64 -0.01
CA LEU A 116 19.04 1.23 0.01
C LEU A 116 20.28 0.30 0.05
N GLU A 117 21.49 0.88 0.12
CA GLU A 117 22.78 0.14 0.12
C GLU A 117 22.87 -0.87 -1.03
N ASN A 118 22.55 -0.41 -2.24
CA ASN A 118 22.54 -1.24 -3.43
C ASN A 118 23.45 -0.65 -4.54
N ASP A 119 24.22 -1.47 -5.22
CA ASP A 119 25.19 -1.03 -6.22
C ASP A 119 24.52 -0.77 -7.59
N PRO A 120 24.48 0.49 -8.10
CA PRO A 120 23.92 0.78 -9.41
C PRO A 120 24.73 0.22 -10.58
N GLN A 121 26.00 -0.18 -10.36
CA GLN A 121 26.86 -0.76 -11.39
C GLN A 121 26.75 -2.29 -11.48
N GLN A 122 26.11 -2.94 -10.51
CA GLN A 122 25.87 -4.38 -10.55
C GLN A 122 24.85 -4.74 -11.64
N LYS A 123 25.07 -5.87 -12.32
CA LYS A 123 24.09 -6.40 -13.28
C LYS A 123 22.87 -6.96 -12.54
N MET A 124 21.68 -6.59 -12.99
CA MET A 124 20.43 -6.96 -12.33
C MET A 124 20.19 -8.47 -12.29
N ASN A 125 20.64 -9.23 -13.31
CA ASN A 125 20.57 -10.70 -13.32
C ASN A 125 21.59 -11.40 -12.40
N GLN A 126 22.47 -10.65 -11.75
CA GLN A 126 23.41 -11.13 -10.73
C GLN A 126 23.03 -10.68 -9.32
N MET A 127 21.96 -9.93 -9.19
CA MET A 127 21.44 -9.45 -7.91
C MET A 127 20.65 -10.57 -7.19
N SER A 128 20.71 -10.57 -5.86
CA SER A 128 19.75 -11.31 -5.05
C SER A 128 18.35 -10.76 -5.25
N PHE A 129 17.32 -11.51 -4.87
CA PHE A 129 15.93 -11.05 -4.96
C PHE A 129 15.73 -9.72 -4.22
N GLY A 130 16.25 -9.57 -2.99
CA GLY A 130 16.17 -8.34 -2.21
C GLY A 130 16.90 -7.16 -2.87
N GLN A 131 18.10 -7.39 -3.45
CA GLN A 131 18.83 -6.35 -4.19
C GLN A 131 18.06 -5.92 -5.44
N LEU A 132 17.49 -6.87 -6.16
CA LEU A 132 16.69 -6.59 -7.35
C LEU A 132 15.44 -5.77 -6.97
N LYS A 133 14.74 -6.14 -5.89
CA LYS A 133 13.59 -5.41 -5.36
C LYS A 133 13.97 -3.97 -4.99
N LYS A 134 15.10 -3.77 -4.28
CA LYS A 134 15.65 -2.45 -3.95
C LYS A 134 15.91 -1.59 -5.20
N THR A 135 16.43 -2.19 -6.27
CA THR A 135 16.66 -1.49 -7.54
C THR A 135 15.35 -0.97 -8.13
N TYR A 136 14.30 -1.79 -8.16
CA TYR A 136 13.00 -1.37 -8.68
C TYR A 136 12.27 -0.37 -7.78
N ILE A 137 12.47 -0.44 -6.46
CA ILE A 137 11.99 0.58 -5.52
C ILE A 137 12.67 1.92 -5.81
N ALA A 138 14.01 1.93 -5.97
CA ALA A 138 14.75 3.13 -6.30
C ALA A 138 14.28 3.74 -7.62
N PHE A 139 14.05 2.90 -8.64
CA PHE A 139 13.53 3.35 -9.92
C PHE A 139 12.12 3.93 -9.80
N ALA A 140 11.22 3.26 -9.08
CA ALA A 140 9.84 3.73 -8.84
C ALA A 140 9.81 5.12 -8.19
N LEU A 141 10.64 5.33 -7.16
CA LEU A 141 10.75 6.63 -6.48
C LEU A 141 11.38 7.70 -7.37
N ALA A 142 12.34 7.32 -8.23
CA ALA A 142 12.99 8.23 -9.17
C ALA A 142 12.09 8.64 -10.34
N CYS A 143 11.04 7.88 -10.65
CA CYS A 143 10.06 8.27 -11.67
C CYS A 143 9.25 9.52 -11.30
N ASN A 144 9.25 9.95 -10.03
CA ASN A 144 8.55 11.15 -9.54
C ASN A 144 7.08 11.22 -9.95
N THR A 145 6.40 10.08 -10.00
CA THR A 145 5.00 10.00 -10.43
C THR A 145 4.04 10.50 -9.36
N LYS A 146 2.92 11.06 -9.79
CA LYS A 146 1.83 11.46 -8.89
C LYS A 146 1.11 10.23 -8.31
N TYR A 147 1.02 9.14 -9.07
CA TYR A 147 0.37 7.89 -8.65
C TYR A 147 1.38 6.76 -8.57
N LEU A 148 1.63 6.27 -7.36
CA LEU A 148 2.60 5.19 -7.11
C LEU A 148 1.90 4.01 -6.45
N PHE A 149 1.84 2.89 -7.16
CA PHE A 149 1.24 1.65 -6.68
C PHE A 149 2.32 0.62 -6.46
N MET A 150 2.43 0.06 -5.26
CA MET A 150 3.43 -0.94 -4.91
C MET A 150 2.76 -2.20 -4.38
N ASP A 151 3.01 -3.32 -5.03
CA ASP A 151 2.49 -4.63 -4.61
C ASP A 151 3.56 -5.38 -3.82
N GLU A 152 3.31 -5.59 -2.52
CA GLU A 152 4.21 -6.27 -1.58
C GLU A 152 5.69 -5.81 -1.69
N PRO A 153 5.99 -4.49 -1.60
CA PRO A 153 7.34 -3.99 -1.89
C PRO A 153 8.39 -4.44 -0.87
N THR A 154 7.98 -4.81 0.34
CA THR A 154 8.89 -5.27 1.41
C THR A 154 9.09 -6.78 1.41
N ASN A 155 8.38 -7.52 0.54
CA ASN A 155 8.54 -8.96 0.44
C ASN A 155 9.96 -9.32 -0.01
N GLY A 156 10.60 -10.23 0.73
CA GLY A 156 11.99 -10.66 0.50
C GLY A 156 13.07 -9.67 0.96
N LEU A 157 12.71 -8.58 1.62
CA LEU A 157 13.65 -7.68 2.27
C LEU A 157 13.92 -8.14 3.72
N ASP A 158 15.17 -8.04 4.15
CA ASP A 158 15.57 -8.20 5.55
C ASP A 158 15.16 -6.99 6.41
N ILE A 159 15.27 -7.13 7.74
CA ILE A 159 14.84 -6.09 8.68
C ILE A 159 15.52 -4.73 8.43
N PRO A 160 16.86 -4.63 8.22
CA PRO A 160 17.50 -3.38 7.87
C PRO A 160 16.99 -2.77 6.57
N SER A 161 16.80 -3.59 5.54
CA SER A 161 16.28 -3.14 4.23
C SER A 161 14.85 -2.63 4.30
N LYS A 162 13.99 -3.21 5.16
CA LYS A 162 12.64 -2.69 5.43
C LYS A 162 12.68 -1.29 6.07
N ALA A 163 13.63 -1.05 6.99
CA ALA A 163 13.84 0.29 7.57
C ALA A 163 14.34 1.30 6.51
N GLN A 164 15.27 0.89 5.65
CA GLN A 164 15.75 1.70 4.53
C GLN A 164 14.62 2.03 3.55
N PHE A 165 13.74 1.06 3.23
CA PHE A 165 12.56 1.25 2.41
C PHE A 165 11.64 2.34 2.98
N ARG A 166 11.26 2.25 4.26
CA ARG A 166 10.41 3.26 4.91
C ARG A 166 11.03 4.65 4.81
N LYS A 167 12.32 4.79 5.13
CA LYS A 167 13.07 6.05 5.01
C LYS A 167 13.05 6.59 3.57
N ALA A 168 13.26 5.71 2.59
CA ALA A 168 13.27 6.10 1.18
C ALA A 168 11.88 6.57 0.72
N VAL A 169 10.82 5.84 1.02
CA VAL A 169 9.45 6.25 0.67
C VAL A 169 9.11 7.60 1.29
N THR A 170 9.33 7.77 2.59
CA THR A 170 9.00 9.04 3.27
C THR A 170 9.79 10.23 2.73
N LYS A 171 11.08 10.03 2.36
CA LYS A 171 11.96 11.14 1.93
C LYS A 171 11.78 11.50 0.46
N TYR A 172 11.54 10.51 -0.41
CA TYR A 172 11.67 10.69 -1.87
C TYR A 172 10.36 10.68 -2.64
N THR A 173 9.23 10.59 -1.97
CA THR A 173 7.91 10.77 -2.60
C THR A 173 7.55 12.25 -2.67
N ARG A 174 6.73 12.62 -3.66
CA ARG A 174 6.22 13.99 -3.80
C ARG A 174 5.13 14.23 -2.75
N GLU A 175 5.01 15.47 -2.29
CA GLU A 175 3.99 15.86 -1.31
C GLU A 175 2.55 15.69 -1.82
N ASP A 176 2.33 15.79 -3.14
CA ASP A 176 1.02 15.64 -3.80
C ASP A 176 0.78 14.22 -4.34
N SER A 177 1.64 13.25 -4.04
CA SER A 177 1.47 11.88 -4.54
C SER A 177 0.34 11.15 -3.83
N VAL A 178 -0.34 10.28 -4.58
CA VAL A 178 -1.18 9.21 -4.08
C VAL A 178 -0.37 7.93 -4.12
N ILE A 179 -0.03 7.39 -2.96
CA ILE A 179 0.76 6.17 -2.85
C ILE A 179 -0.13 5.10 -2.24
N LEU A 180 -0.20 3.94 -2.89
CA LEU A 180 -0.94 2.79 -2.40
C LEU A 180 -0.01 1.58 -2.31
N ILE A 181 0.24 1.10 -1.10
CA ILE A 181 1.14 -0.01 -0.81
C ILE A 181 0.32 -1.19 -0.32
N SER A 182 0.31 -2.29 -1.09
CA SER A 182 -0.28 -3.53 -0.61
C SER A 182 0.68 -4.29 0.28
N THR A 183 0.17 -4.87 1.36
CA THR A 183 0.93 -5.80 2.19
C THR A 183 0.03 -6.74 2.97
N HIS A 184 0.57 -7.91 3.29
CA HIS A 184 0.04 -8.82 4.31
C HIS A 184 0.91 -8.79 5.58
N GLN A 185 2.05 -8.05 5.57
CA GLN A 185 2.98 -7.88 6.69
C GLN A 185 2.86 -6.45 7.24
N VAL A 186 1.85 -6.22 8.05
CA VAL A 186 1.45 -4.90 8.55
C VAL A 186 2.59 -4.16 9.26
N ARG A 187 3.37 -4.87 10.10
CA ARG A 187 4.47 -4.31 10.88
C ARG A 187 5.55 -3.62 10.04
N ASP A 188 5.69 -4.04 8.78
CA ASP A 188 6.70 -3.47 7.89
C ASP A 188 6.42 -2.01 7.51
N LEU A 189 5.16 -1.60 7.54
CA LEU A 189 4.70 -0.29 7.06
C LEU A 189 4.07 0.59 8.15
N GLU A 190 3.90 0.09 9.37
CA GLU A 190 3.10 0.72 10.45
C GLU A 190 3.39 2.21 10.69
N ASN A 191 4.62 2.66 10.43
CA ASN A 191 5.00 4.05 10.70
C ASN A 191 4.94 4.99 9.48
N ILE A 192 4.49 4.51 8.32
CA ILE A 192 4.46 5.32 7.10
C ILE A 192 3.12 5.33 6.37
N ILE A 193 2.20 4.44 6.73
CA ILE A 193 0.89 4.34 6.07
C ILE A 193 -0.19 5.04 6.88
N ASP A 194 -0.88 5.95 6.23
CA ASP A 194 -2.09 6.62 6.66
C ASP A 194 -2.75 7.27 5.44
N PRO A 195 -3.98 6.87 5.06
CA PRO A 195 -4.97 5.97 5.70
C PRO A 195 -4.73 4.46 5.54
N ILE A 196 -5.54 3.66 6.25
CA ILE A 196 -5.58 2.20 6.19
C ILE A 196 -6.81 1.73 5.42
N ILE A 197 -6.59 0.86 4.43
CA ILE A 197 -7.64 0.16 3.71
C ILE A 197 -7.53 -1.34 4.03
N ILE A 198 -8.60 -1.95 4.53
CA ILE A 198 -8.66 -3.40 4.78
C ILE A 198 -9.61 -4.03 3.78
N LEU A 199 -9.06 -4.88 2.90
CA LEU A 199 -9.78 -5.64 1.90
C LEU A 199 -9.96 -7.08 2.34
N ASP A 200 -11.19 -7.59 2.30
CA ASP A 200 -11.50 -9.00 2.58
C ASP A 200 -12.65 -9.49 1.69
N ARG A 201 -12.47 -10.66 1.09
CA ARG A 201 -13.48 -11.41 0.35
C ARG A 201 -14.41 -10.53 -0.51
N GLN A 202 -13.82 -9.80 -1.45
CA GLN A 202 -14.52 -8.97 -2.43
C GLN A 202 -14.92 -7.56 -1.94
N ASP A 203 -14.71 -7.22 -0.67
CA ASP A 203 -15.25 -6.01 -0.06
C ASP A 203 -14.17 -5.20 0.69
N VAL A 204 -14.36 -3.90 0.80
CA VAL A 204 -13.57 -3.03 1.69
C VAL A 204 -14.26 -2.99 3.05
N LEU A 205 -13.60 -3.55 4.05
CA LEU A 205 -14.12 -3.58 5.43
C LEU A 205 -13.85 -2.27 6.17
N LEU A 206 -12.74 -1.61 5.84
CA LEU A 206 -12.30 -0.35 6.44
C LEU A 206 -11.57 0.49 5.39
N ASN A 207 -11.85 1.78 5.35
CA ASN A 207 -11.05 2.81 4.70
C ASN A 207 -11.10 4.06 5.59
N ALA A 208 -10.08 4.26 6.41
CA ALA A 208 -10.06 5.33 7.38
C ALA A 208 -8.63 5.79 7.71
N SER A 209 -8.47 7.05 8.10
CA SER A 209 -7.23 7.58 8.65
C SER A 209 -6.95 7.02 10.05
N LEU A 210 -5.70 7.08 10.49
CA LEU A 210 -5.33 6.68 11.86
C LEU A 210 -6.04 7.56 12.90
N GLU A 211 -6.30 8.83 12.58
CA GLU A 211 -7.06 9.75 13.41
C GLU A 211 -8.52 9.27 13.57
N GLU A 212 -9.23 9.03 12.46
CA GLU A 212 -10.60 8.50 12.49
C GLU A 212 -10.70 7.14 13.20
N ILE A 213 -9.66 6.30 13.09
CA ILE A 213 -9.60 5.02 13.78
C ILE A 213 -9.46 5.24 15.29
N SER A 214 -8.57 6.13 15.75
CA SER A 214 -8.37 6.41 17.16
C SER A 214 -9.55 7.14 17.81
N GLU A 215 -10.31 7.94 17.05
CA GLU A 215 -11.55 8.53 17.53
C GLU A 215 -12.64 7.50 17.86
N LYS A 216 -12.69 6.40 17.12
CA LYS A 216 -13.76 5.39 17.22
C LYS A 216 -13.37 4.13 17.98
N LEU A 217 -12.07 3.80 17.96
CA LEU A 217 -11.51 2.62 18.62
C LEU A 217 -10.41 3.04 19.58
N TYR A 218 -10.43 2.44 20.77
CA TYR A 218 -9.41 2.62 21.80
C TYR A 218 -8.52 1.38 21.88
N PHE A 219 -7.20 1.59 21.83
CA PHE A 219 -6.18 0.53 21.89
C PHE A 219 -5.49 0.56 23.24
N ASP A 220 -5.74 -0.44 24.06
CA ASP A 220 -5.20 -0.56 25.40
C ASP A 220 -4.05 -1.56 25.48
N TYR A 221 -3.06 -1.23 26.28
CA TYR A 221 -1.90 -2.06 26.61
C TYR A 221 -1.78 -2.18 28.12
N SER A 222 -2.44 -3.17 28.71
CA SER A 222 -2.48 -3.34 30.16
C SER A 222 -2.35 -4.79 30.61
N ALA A 223 -2.05 -5.00 31.88
CA ALA A 223 -1.99 -6.34 32.48
C ALA A 223 -3.39 -6.95 32.61
N ASP A 224 -4.38 -6.12 32.88
CA ASP A 224 -5.75 -6.55 33.13
C ASP A 224 -6.56 -6.68 31.82
N ARG A 225 -7.47 -7.62 31.80
CA ARG A 225 -8.41 -7.76 30.68
C ARG A 225 -9.60 -6.84 30.85
N ILE A 226 -9.95 -6.14 29.77
CA ILE A 226 -11.16 -5.30 29.69
C ILE A 226 -12.33 -6.18 29.31
N GLU A 227 -13.35 -6.23 30.14
CA GLU A 227 -14.59 -6.95 29.82
C GLU A 227 -15.33 -6.25 28.67
N GLY A 228 -15.72 -7.01 27.64
CA GLY A 228 -16.38 -6.46 26.45
C GLY A 228 -15.45 -5.89 25.40
N ALA A 229 -14.12 -6.09 25.50
CA ALA A 229 -13.20 -5.75 24.42
C ALA A 229 -13.56 -6.48 23.12
N LEU A 230 -13.49 -5.77 21.99
CA LEU A 230 -13.73 -6.34 20.66
C LEU A 230 -12.63 -7.32 20.26
N TYR A 231 -11.40 -7.06 20.72
CA TYR A 231 -10.25 -7.91 20.49
C TYR A 231 -9.35 -7.90 21.73
N SER A 232 -8.76 -9.04 22.06
CA SER A 232 -7.76 -9.15 23.11
C SER A 232 -6.76 -10.25 22.78
N GLU A 233 -5.47 -9.92 22.82
CA GLU A 233 -4.35 -10.83 22.62
C GLU A 233 -3.35 -10.69 23.75
N MET A 234 -2.91 -11.83 24.30
CA MET A 234 -1.87 -11.85 25.32
C MET A 234 -0.50 -11.62 24.66
N ILE A 235 0.21 -10.64 25.16
CA ILE A 235 1.57 -10.29 24.72
C ILE A 235 2.52 -10.36 25.94
N PRO A 236 3.85 -10.40 25.72
CA PRO A 236 4.79 -10.29 26.82
C PRO A 236 4.56 -8.99 27.63
N GLY A 237 4.21 -9.14 28.90
CA GLY A 237 3.96 -8.00 29.79
C GLY A 237 2.49 -7.60 29.97
N GLY A 238 1.53 -8.28 29.31
CA GLY A 238 0.11 -7.97 29.48
C GLY A 238 -0.75 -8.40 28.30
N ASN A 239 -1.69 -7.55 27.94
CA ASN A 239 -2.61 -7.76 26.82
C ASN A 239 -2.61 -6.52 25.93
N ILE A 240 -2.74 -6.74 24.61
CA ILE A 240 -3.21 -5.71 23.69
C ILE A 240 -4.70 -5.91 23.48
N GLN A 241 -5.49 -4.87 23.62
CA GLN A 241 -6.95 -4.94 23.56
C GLN A 241 -7.49 -3.79 22.71
N VAL A 242 -8.60 -4.03 22.02
CA VAL A 242 -9.31 -3.02 21.23
C VAL A 242 -10.73 -2.92 21.70
N CYS A 243 -11.15 -1.73 22.06
CA CYS A 243 -12.48 -1.40 22.54
C CYS A 243 -13.12 -0.30 21.66
N LEU A 244 -14.43 -0.09 21.79
CA LEU A 244 -15.04 1.13 21.27
C LEU A 244 -14.57 2.33 22.11
N ASN A 245 -14.13 3.40 21.45
CA ASN A 245 -13.72 4.62 22.13
C ASN A 245 -14.96 5.46 22.53
N GLN A 246 -15.48 5.19 23.72
CA GLN A 246 -16.69 5.89 24.24
C GLN A 246 -16.36 7.22 24.94
N ASN A 247 -15.13 7.36 25.42
CA ASN A 247 -14.70 8.48 26.24
C ASN A 247 -13.87 9.51 25.48
N GLY A 248 -13.53 9.25 24.20
CA GLY A 248 -12.65 10.11 23.42
C GLY A 248 -11.21 10.10 23.94
N GLU A 249 -10.75 8.95 24.45
CA GLU A 249 -9.39 8.78 24.96
C GLU A 249 -8.39 8.60 23.81
N ASP A 250 -7.25 9.26 23.91
CA ASP A 250 -6.16 9.08 22.93
C ASP A 250 -5.47 7.72 23.13
N SER A 251 -5.28 7.01 22.03
CA SER A 251 -4.51 5.77 22.03
C SER A 251 -3.71 5.59 20.74
N LYS A 252 -2.56 4.93 20.85
CA LYS A 252 -1.78 4.61 19.66
C LYS A 252 -2.40 3.43 18.93
N VAL A 253 -2.81 3.62 17.68
CA VAL A 253 -3.37 2.55 16.84
C VAL A 253 -2.32 1.47 16.60
N SER A 254 -2.64 0.22 16.96
CA SER A 254 -1.92 -0.96 16.51
C SER A 254 -2.60 -1.51 15.27
N ILE A 255 -1.95 -1.40 14.13
CA ILE A 255 -2.56 -1.84 12.85
C ILE A 255 -2.78 -3.36 12.85
N GLU A 256 -1.94 -4.14 13.55
CA GLU A 256 -2.14 -5.58 13.68
C GLU A 256 -3.37 -5.93 14.52
N ALA A 257 -3.54 -5.29 15.67
CA ALA A 257 -4.74 -5.46 16.50
C ALA A 257 -6.00 -4.93 15.78
N LEU A 258 -5.91 -3.81 15.05
CA LEU A 258 -6.96 -3.31 14.18
C LEU A 258 -7.36 -4.35 13.13
N PHE A 259 -6.39 -4.90 12.41
CA PHE A 259 -6.64 -5.91 11.36
C PHE A 259 -7.41 -7.11 11.91
N ASN A 260 -6.97 -7.63 13.06
CA ASN A 260 -7.64 -8.76 13.73
C ASN A 260 -9.06 -8.39 14.21
N THR A 261 -9.22 -7.18 14.80
CA THR A 261 -10.53 -6.67 15.22
C THR A 261 -11.51 -6.57 14.06
N VAL A 262 -11.07 -6.00 12.93
CA VAL A 262 -11.89 -5.84 11.72
C VAL A 262 -12.33 -7.20 11.19
N HIS A 263 -11.45 -8.19 11.17
CA HIS A 263 -11.81 -9.54 10.70
C HIS A 263 -12.78 -10.27 11.62
N GLN A 264 -12.71 -10.05 12.94
CA GLN A 264 -13.62 -10.67 13.91
C GLN A 264 -15.00 -9.98 13.95
N HIS A 265 -15.06 -8.66 13.68
CA HIS A 265 -16.25 -7.84 13.86
C HIS A 265 -16.64 -7.07 12.59
N LYS A 266 -16.63 -7.73 11.41
CA LYS A 266 -16.80 -7.10 10.09
C LYS A 266 -18.00 -6.16 9.98
N GLU A 267 -19.20 -6.63 10.36
CA GLU A 267 -20.43 -5.85 10.24
C GLU A 267 -20.44 -4.66 11.20
N LEU A 268 -19.93 -4.82 12.42
CA LEU A 268 -19.81 -3.74 13.39
C LEU A 268 -18.88 -2.65 12.86
N ILE A 269 -17.70 -3.02 12.40
CA ILE A 269 -16.68 -2.08 11.88
C ILE A 269 -17.23 -1.35 10.64
N LYS A 270 -17.85 -2.05 9.71
CA LYS A 270 -18.51 -1.40 8.57
C LYS A 270 -19.57 -0.39 9.01
N GLY A 271 -20.39 -0.73 10.00
CA GLY A 271 -21.40 0.17 10.54
C GLY A 271 -20.82 1.43 11.21
N ILE A 272 -19.59 1.35 11.74
CA ILE A 272 -18.88 2.46 12.37
C ILE A 272 -18.20 3.38 11.34
N PHE A 273 -17.55 2.79 10.30
CA PHE A 273 -16.68 3.54 9.39
C PHE A 273 -17.28 3.83 8.01
N ASN A 274 -18.22 3.02 7.52
CA ASN A 274 -18.80 3.17 6.18
C ASN A 274 -20.22 3.80 6.23
N LYS A 275 -20.35 4.92 6.95
CA LYS A 275 -21.60 5.69 6.98
C LYS A 275 -21.68 6.70 5.84
#